data_ec1b3e7cba545d1815cafce290b827eb
#
_entry.id   ec1b3e7cba545d1815cafce290b827eb
#
_cell.length_a   1.000
_cell.length_b   1.000
_cell.length_c   1.000
_cell.angle_alpha   90.00
_cell.angle_beta   90.00
_cell.angle_gamma   90.00
#
_symmetry.space_group_name_H-M   'P 1'
#
loop_
_entity.id
_entity.type
_entity.pdbx_description
1 polymer ?
#
loop_
_entity_poly.entity_id
_entity_poly.type
_entity_poly.pdbx_seq_one_letter_code
_entity_poly.pdbx_strand_id
1 'polypeptide(L)'
;MMGKRYIRIACFTPRGRELAERLMANWTEYIPLWRRREESPEEWAAEGFRMHQPLLFVGAAGIAIRTVAPLVKDKLQDSPVLVMDEGGRHIIPLLSGHMGGANALARDIGARIGADPAITTATDVNGCFAIDDFARRNGLRIGNREAIRRVSGKLLSGKKILLRSTVPAEFSGRVPENVVLRQGSDGAAEDTSIPDGIIGFPDAEAPKECLTLIPRNLVVGMGCRKGVPFEKLKEFLERVLEEEGLQPEDIRCIASVDRKAGEPGLIQLAQYCR
;
A
#
# COMPACT_ATOMS: atom_id res chain seq x y z
N MET A 1 -0.54 -17.33 9.04
CA MET A 1 -0.98 -17.66 7.66
C MET A 1 -1.30 -16.33 6.99
N MET A 2 -0.57 -15.93 5.93
CA MET A 2 -0.96 -14.78 5.12
C MET A 2 -2.33 -15.08 4.48
N GLY A 3 -3.31 -14.21 4.69
CA GLY A 3 -4.62 -14.34 4.07
C GLY A 3 -4.49 -14.31 2.55
N LYS A 4 -5.27 -15.11 1.84
CA LYS A 4 -5.34 -15.10 0.37
C LYS A 4 -5.75 -13.70 -0.10
N ARG A 5 -5.07 -13.18 -1.12
CA ARG A 5 -5.36 -11.88 -1.74
C ARG A 5 -6.29 -12.09 -2.93
N TYR A 6 -7.09 -11.10 -3.26
CA TYR A 6 -7.93 -11.14 -4.45
C TYR A 6 -7.28 -10.36 -5.59
N ILE A 7 -7.46 -10.82 -6.82
CA ILE A 7 -7.12 -10.09 -8.05
C ILE A 7 -8.31 -10.16 -9.00
N ARG A 8 -8.74 -9.00 -9.50
CA ARG A 8 -9.82 -8.93 -10.49
C ARG A 8 -9.24 -9.08 -11.89
N ILE A 9 -9.84 -9.94 -12.72
CA ILE A 9 -9.34 -10.23 -14.06
C ILE A 9 -10.46 -10.04 -15.09
N ALA A 10 -10.20 -9.19 -16.08
CA ALA A 10 -11.09 -8.99 -17.25
C ALA A 10 -10.39 -9.44 -18.52
N CYS A 11 -11.00 -10.41 -19.20
CA CYS A 11 -10.55 -10.91 -20.51
C CYS A 11 -11.61 -10.58 -21.56
N PHE A 12 -11.19 -10.21 -22.76
CA PHE A 12 -12.08 -9.77 -23.84
C PHE A 12 -12.11 -10.77 -25.01
N THR A 13 -11.19 -11.75 -25.01
CA THR A 13 -11.08 -12.79 -26.02
C THR A 13 -10.91 -14.18 -25.36
N PRO A 14 -11.28 -15.27 -26.04
CA PRO A 14 -11.01 -16.63 -25.53
C PRO A 14 -9.53 -16.88 -25.28
N ARG A 15 -8.64 -16.41 -26.16
CA ARG A 15 -7.20 -16.54 -26.03
C ARG A 15 -6.65 -15.82 -24.78
N GLY A 16 -7.12 -14.59 -24.52
CA GLY A 16 -6.76 -13.86 -23.32
C GLY A 16 -7.27 -14.57 -22.06
N ARG A 17 -8.43 -15.20 -22.11
CA ARG A 17 -8.97 -16.00 -21.02
C ARG A 17 -8.11 -17.22 -20.70
N GLU A 18 -7.73 -18.00 -21.71
CA GLU A 18 -6.83 -19.15 -21.56
C GLU A 18 -5.47 -18.75 -20.95
N LEU A 19 -4.91 -17.62 -21.41
CA LEU A 19 -3.67 -17.09 -20.85
C LEU A 19 -3.79 -16.76 -19.36
N ALA A 20 -4.87 -16.08 -18.98
CA ALA A 20 -5.11 -15.71 -17.58
C ALA A 20 -5.39 -16.93 -16.70
N GLU A 21 -6.07 -17.95 -17.20
CA GLU A 21 -6.29 -19.21 -16.50
C GLU A 21 -4.98 -19.96 -16.26
N ARG A 22 -4.08 -19.99 -17.24
CA ARG A 22 -2.73 -20.58 -17.07
C ARG A 22 -1.91 -19.80 -16.01
N LEU A 23 -1.98 -18.47 -16.01
CA LEU A 23 -1.36 -17.66 -14.98
C LEU A 23 -1.87 -18.05 -13.59
N MET A 24 -3.19 -18.12 -13.42
CA MET A 24 -3.83 -18.37 -12.13
C MET A 24 -3.68 -19.81 -11.64
N ALA A 25 -3.48 -20.78 -12.53
CA ALA A 25 -3.31 -22.20 -12.17
C ALA A 25 -2.14 -22.43 -11.18
N ASN A 26 -1.09 -21.62 -11.28
CA ASN A 26 0.12 -21.72 -10.46
C ASN A 26 0.34 -20.54 -9.52
N TRP A 27 -0.69 -19.70 -9.32
CA TRP A 27 -0.59 -18.51 -8.48
C TRP A 27 -1.48 -18.61 -7.24
N THR A 28 -1.04 -19.40 -6.28
CA THR A 28 -1.82 -19.78 -5.08
C THR A 28 -2.03 -18.64 -4.08
N GLU A 29 -1.24 -17.57 -4.17
CA GLU A 29 -1.33 -16.40 -3.30
C GLU A 29 -2.52 -15.51 -3.62
N TYR A 30 -3.09 -15.63 -4.83
CA TYR A 30 -4.22 -14.85 -5.29
C TYR A 30 -5.43 -15.72 -5.61
N ILE A 31 -6.62 -15.18 -5.30
CA ILE A 31 -7.91 -15.71 -5.72
C ILE A 31 -8.42 -14.84 -6.87
N PRO A 32 -8.65 -15.40 -8.07
CA PRO A 32 -9.16 -14.60 -9.19
C PRO A 32 -10.64 -14.27 -9.02
N LEU A 33 -10.99 -13.01 -9.23
CA LEU A 33 -12.36 -12.52 -9.37
C LEU A 33 -12.56 -12.16 -10.84
N TRP A 34 -13.15 -13.09 -11.58
CA TRP A 34 -13.34 -12.94 -13.02
C TRP A 34 -14.50 -12.00 -13.35
N ARG A 35 -14.27 -11.05 -14.28
CA ARG A 35 -15.37 -10.27 -14.85
C ARG A 35 -16.35 -11.23 -15.58
N ARG A 36 -17.60 -11.10 -15.26
CA ARG A 36 -18.66 -11.85 -15.93
C ARG A 36 -18.98 -11.21 -17.29
N ARG A 37 -19.51 -11.99 -18.22
CA ARG A 37 -19.80 -11.49 -19.58
C ARG A 37 -20.90 -10.43 -19.58
N GLU A 38 -21.86 -10.55 -18.67
CA GLU A 38 -23.01 -9.66 -18.50
C GLU A 38 -22.68 -8.39 -17.72
N GLU A 39 -21.56 -8.39 -16.98
CA GLU A 39 -21.12 -7.24 -16.18
C GLU A 39 -20.38 -6.25 -17.06
N SER A 40 -20.72 -4.95 -16.97
CA SER A 40 -19.97 -3.93 -17.68
C SER A 40 -18.53 -3.82 -17.16
N PRO A 41 -17.55 -3.52 -18.02
CA PRO A 41 -16.18 -3.30 -17.56
C PRO A 41 -16.08 -2.20 -16.51
N GLU A 42 -16.92 -1.16 -16.62
CA GLU A 42 -16.95 0.01 -15.75
C GLU A 42 -17.45 -0.36 -14.35
N GLU A 43 -18.55 -1.11 -14.23
CA GLU A 43 -19.08 -1.57 -12.93
C GLU A 43 -18.10 -2.51 -12.24
N TRP A 44 -17.53 -3.46 -13.01
CA TRP A 44 -16.53 -4.39 -12.51
C TRP A 44 -15.27 -3.66 -11.98
N ALA A 45 -14.79 -2.62 -12.69
CA ALA A 45 -13.65 -1.84 -12.28
C ALA A 45 -13.97 -0.96 -11.06
N ALA A 46 -15.16 -0.33 -11.03
CA ALA A 46 -15.60 0.49 -9.90
C ALA A 46 -15.63 -0.31 -8.59
N GLU A 47 -16.13 -1.55 -8.64
CA GLU A 47 -16.08 -2.44 -7.47
C GLU A 47 -14.64 -2.76 -7.05
N GLY A 48 -13.72 -2.97 -8.00
CA GLY A 48 -12.30 -3.17 -7.73
C GLY A 48 -11.68 -1.97 -7.01
N PHE A 49 -11.96 -0.76 -7.49
CA PHE A 49 -11.49 0.48 -6.85
C PHE A 49 -12.05 0.64 -5.44
N ARG A 50 -13.35 0.38 -5.25
CA ARG A 50 -14.01 0.44 -3.93
C ARG A 50 -13.38 -0.53 -2.92
N MET A 51 -12.98 -1.71 -3.39
CA MET A 51 -12.40 -2.77 -2.56
C MET A 51 -10.86 -2.73 -2.50
N HIS A 52 -10.23 -1.72 -3.11
CA HIS A 52 -8.77 -1.60 -3.24
C HIS A 52 -8.09 -2.88 -3.77
N GLN A 53 -8.75 -3.57 -4.69
CA GLN A 53 -8.24 -4.81 -5.29
C GLN A 53 -7.48 -4.52 -6.58
N PRO A 54 -6.37 -5.23 -6.87
CA PRO A 54 -5.69 -5.12 -8.15
C PRO A 54 -6.58 -5.59 -9.31
N LEU A 55 -6.50 -4.84 -10.43
CA LEU A 55 -7.21 -5.13 -11.68
C LEU A 55 -6.21 -5.52 -12.76
N LEU A 56 -6.41 -6.69 -13.36
CA LEU A 56 -5.67 -7.16 -14.52
C LEU A 56 -6.60 -7.20 -15.73
N PHE A 57 -6.32 -6.36 -16.71
CA PHE A 57 -6.98 -6.40 -18.02
C PHE A 57 -6.14 -7.24 -18.98
N VAL A 58 -6.73 -8.27 -19.57
CA VAL A 58 -6.07 -9.05 -20.62
C VAL A 58 -6.67 -8.67 -21.96
N GLY A 59 -5.97 -7.78 -22.67
CA GLY A 59 -6.43 -7.17 -23.92
C GLY A 59 -5.75 -5.83 -24.22
N ALA A 60 -6.38 -5.00 -25.05
CA ALA A 60 -5.84 -3.72 -25.45
C ALA A 60 -5.81 -2.69 -24.32
N ALA A 61 -4.68 -1.98 -24.16
CA ALA A 61 -4.51 -0.94 -23.14
C ALA A 61 -5.58 0.17 -23.22
N GLY A 62 -6.03 0.52 -24.43
CA GLY A 62 -7.09 1.51 -24.62
C GLY A 62 -8.43 1.14 -23.99
N ILE A 63 -8.75 -0.15 -23.86
CA ILE A 63 -9.94 -0.61 -23.14
C ILE A 63 -9.78 -0.32 -21.66
N ALA A 64 -8.67 -0.75 -21.06
CA ALA A 64 -8.39 -0.52 -19.65
C ALA A 64 -8.42 0.98 -19.29
N ILE A 65 -7.74 1.81 -20.10
CA ILE A 65 -7.69 3.28 -19.87
C ILE A 65 -9.08 3.87 -19.85
N ARG A 66 -9.94 3.59 -20.88
CA ARG A 66 -11.30 4.13 -20.93
C ARG A 66 -12.15 3.66 -19.76
N THR A 67 -12.01 2.40 -19.37
CA THR A 67 -12.75 1.81 -18.24
C THR A 67 -12.41 2.47 -16.92
N VAL A 68 -11.11 2.71 -16.64
CA VAL A 68 -10.69 3.21 -15.34
C VAL A 68 -10.60 4.73 -15.23
N ALA A 69 -10.53 5.47 -16.35
CA ALA A 69 -10.35 6.91 -16.36
C ALA A 69 -11.34 7.68 -15.44
N PRO A 70 -12.65 7.36 -15.40
CA PRO A 70 -13.59 8.03 -14.51
C PRO A 70 -13.38 7.74 -13.03
N LEU A 71 -12.61 6.69 -12.69
CA LEU A 71 -12.40 6.22 -11.32
C LEU A 71 -11.11 6.76 -10.69
N VAL A 72 -10.19 7.26 -11.53
CA VAL A 72 -8.87 7.74 -11.10
C VAL A 72 -8.98 9.02 -10.29
N LYS A 73 -8.40 9.02 -9.08
CA LYS A 73 -8.43 10.16 -8.15
C LYS A 73 -7.06 10.49 -7.56
N ASP A 74 -6.39 9.50 -6.97
CA ASP A 74 -5.15 9.71 -6.21
C ASP A 74 -4.24 8.48 -6.33
N LYS A 75 -3.01 8.71 -6.79
CA LYS A 75 -2.00 7.65 -6.99
C LYS A 75 -1.67 6.82 -5.74
N LEU A 76 -2.02 7.30 -4.54
CA LEU A 76 -1.76 6.61 -3.27
C LEU A 76 -2.99 5.82 -2.77
N GLN A 77 -4.17 6.05 -3.36
CA GLN A 77 -5.43 5.42 -2.97
C GLN A 77 -6.02 4.57 -4.09
N ASP A 78 -5.74 4.92 -5.35
CA ASP A 78 -6.26 4.19 -6.49
C ASP A 78 -5.77 2.74 -6.50
N SER A 79 -6.63 1.84 -6.92
CA SER A 79 -6.29 0.42 -7.09
C SER A 79 -5.17 0.22 -8.09
N PRO A 80 -4.30 -0.77 -7.90
CA PRO A 80 -3.33 -1.17 -8.91
C PRO A 80 -4.03 -1.64 -10.18
N VAL A 81 -3.68 -1.06 -11.32
CA VAL A 81 -4.23 -1.45 -12.63
C VAL A 81 -3.09 -1.89 -13.53
N LEU A 82 -3.26 -3.09 -14.10
CA LEU A 82 -2.32 -3.70 -15.02
C LEU A 82 -3.04 -4.07 -16.33
N VAL A 83 -2.31 -3.99 -17.43
CA VAL A 83 -2.74 -4.52 -18.72
C VAL A 83 -1.72 -5.52 -19.21
N MET A 84 -2.21 -6.63 -19.73
CA MET A 84 -1.42 -7.66 -20.39
C MET A 84 -1.99 -7.89 -21.79
N ASP A 85 -1.15 -7.96 -22.81
CA ASP A 85 -1.63 -8.36 -24.12
C ASP A 85 -2.06 -9.82 -24.15
N GLU A 86 -2.99 -10.20 -25.05
CA GLU A 86 -3.54 -11.57 -25.11
C GLU A 86 -2.50 -12.62 -25.56
N GLY A 87 -1.34 -12.19 -26.06
CA GLY A 87 -0.22 -13.07 -26.35
C GLY A 87 0.69 -13.31 -25.14
N GLY A 88 0.52 -12.54 -24.05
CA GLY A 88 1.35 -12.63 -22.85
C GLY A 88 2.79 -12.22 -23.07
N ARG A 89 3.05 -11.28 -24.00
CA ARG A 89 4.39 -10.78 -24.28
C ARG A 89 4.77 -9.63 -23.37
N HIS A 90 3.82 -8.73 -23.11
CA HIS A 90 4.05 -7.51 -22.32
C HIS A 90 3.01 -7.38 -21.23
N ILE A 91 3.44 -6.89 -20.08
CA ILE A 91 2.57 -6.47 -19.00
C ILE A 91 2.89 -5.05 -18.59
N ILE A 92 1.88 -4.18 -18.55
CA ILE A 92 2.02 -2.75 -18.35
C ILE A 92 1.31 -2.36 -17.05
N PRO A 93 2.02 -1.91 -16.02
CA PRO A 93 1.39 -1.28 -14.87
C PRO A 93 0.91 0.12 -15.25
N LEU A 94 -0.42 0.33 -15.30
CA LEU A 94 -1.01 1.61 -15.70
C LEU A 94 -1.17 2.58 -14.54
N LEU A 95 -1.61 2.09 -13.37
CA LEU A 95 -1.89 2.90 -12.19
C LEU A 95 -1.29 2.29 -10.93
N SER A 96 -0.97 3.16 -9.97
CA SER A 96 -0.53 2.79 -8.61
C SER A 96 0.68 1.85 -8.58
N GLY A 97 1.69 2.21 -9.37
CA GLY A 97 2.90 1.40 -9.59
C GLY A 97 3.63 1.01 -8.30
N HIS A 98 3.95 1.99 -7.43
CA HIS A 98 4.68 1.76 -6.18
C HIS A 98 3.75 1.42 -5.02
N MET A 99 3.00 2.41 -4.49
CA MET A 99 2.15 2.21 -3.31
C MET A 99 1.07 1.15 -3.50
N GLY A 100 0.40 1.14 -4.64
CA GLY A 100 -0.57 0.09 -4.95
C GLY A 100 0.08 -1.24 -5.29
N GLY A 101 1.36 -1.24 -5.70
CA GLY A 101 2.13 -2.46 -5.99
C GLY A 101 1.98 -2.96 -7.42
N ALA A 102 1.45 -2.17 -8.38
CA ALA A 102 1.30 -2.62 -9.76
C ALA A 102 2.63 -2.99 -10.42
N ASN A 103 3.74 -2.27 -10.12
CA ASN A 103 5.07 -2.61 -10.64
C ASN A 103 5.56 -3.97 -10.10
N ALA A 104 5.33 -4.24 -8.82
CA ALA A 104 5.69 -5.52 -8.22
C ALA A 104 4.87 -6.67 -8.81
N LEU A 105 3.54 -6.46 -8.99
CA LEU A 105 2.66 -7.43 -9.64
C LEU A 105 3.06 -7.67 -11.10
N ALA A 106 3.44 -6.62 -11.86
CA ALA A 106 3.89 -6.77 -13.24
C ALA A 106 5.14 -7.66 -13.33
N ARG A 107 6.11 -7.48 -12.42
CA ARG A 107 7.30 -8.33 -12.34
C ARG A 107 6.97 -9.78 -11.97
N ASP A 108 6.07 -9.97 -10.99
CA ASP A 108 5.66 -11.31 -10.55
C ASP A 108 4.93 -12.05 -11.67
N ILE A 109 3.96 -11.41 -12.34
CA ILE A 109 3.28 -11.98 -13.50
C ILE A 109 4.28 -12.27 -14.62
N GLY A 110 5.15 -11.31 -14.93
CA GLY A 110 6.18 -11.47 -15.96
C GLY A 110 7.07 -12.69 -15.73
N ALA A 111 7.53 -12.88 -14.49
CA ALA A 111 8.34 -14.04 -14.11
C ALA A 111 7.60 -15.38 -14.25
N ARG A 112 6.26 -15.39 -14.05
CA ARG A 112 5.43 -16.62 -14.11
C ARG A 112 5.09 -17.07 -15.53
N ILE A 113 4.93 -16.14 -16.46
CA ILE A 113 4.48 -16.45 -17.82
C ILE A 113 5.48 -16.07 -18.91
N GLY A 114 6.63 -15.50 -18.55
CA GLY A 114 7.65 -15.03 -19.49
C GLY A 114 7.29 -13.73 -20.19
N ALA A 115 6.41 -12.90 -19.61
CA ALA A 115 6.06 -11.59 -20.14
C ALA A 115 7.10 -10.53 -19.74
N ASP A 116 7.34 -9.55 -20.61
CA ASP A 116 8.20 -8.39 -20.32
C ASP A 116 7.40 -7.30 -19.60
N PRO A 117 7.79 -6.93 -18.35
CA PRO A 117 7.12 -5.86 -17.63
C PRO A 117 7.58 -4.49 -18.11
N ALA A 118 6.73 -3.77 -18.87
CA ALA A 118 6.98 -2.42 -19.35
C ALA A 118 6.80 -1.36 -18.25
N ILE A 119 7.74 -1.31 -17.30
CA ILE A 119 7.72 -0.38 -16.17
C ILE A 119 8.36 0.94 -16.59
N THR A 120 7.62 2.05 -16.45
CA THR A 120 8.03 3.38 -16.93
C THR A 120 8.31 4.39 -15.83
N THR A 121 8.15 4.02 -14.56
CA THR A 121 8.40 4.91 -13.42
C THR A 121 9.88 5.30 -13.34
N ALA A 122 10.16 6.61 -13.22
CA ALA A 122 11.53 7.14 -13.28
C ALA A 122 12.48 6.50 -12.25
N THR A 123 11.99 6.22 -11.04
CA THR A 123 12.78 5.55 -9.99
C THR A 123 13.16 4.12 -10.38
N ASP A 124 12.24 3.36 -11.00
CA ASP A 124 12.54 2.01 -11.47
C ASP A 124 13.49 2.00 -12.66
N VAL A 125 13.26 2.89 -13.65
CA VAL A 125 14.10 2.99 -14.86
C VAL A 125 15.54 3.39 -14.51
N ASN A 126 15.72 4.27 -13.53
CA ASN A 126 17.03 4.73 -13.08
C ASN A 126 17.63 3.88 -11.95
N GLY A 127 16.98 2.79 -11.54
CA GLY A 127 17.43 1.95 -10.41
C GLY A 127 17.47 2.72 -9.09
N CYS A 128 16.70 3.80 -8.96
CA CYS A 128 16.67 4.61 -7.76
C CYS A 128 15.79 4.01 -6.68
N PHE A 129 16.12 4.29 -5.43
CA PHE A 129 15.31 3.89 -4.29
C PHE A 129 13.94 4.59 -4.34
N ALA A 130 12.87 3.79 -4.37
CA ALA A 130 11.50 4.26 -4.30
C ALA A 130 11.02 4.21 -2.85
N ILE A 131 10.94 5.39 -2.22
CA ILE A 131 10.59 5.52 -0.78
C ILE A 131 9.17 5.04 -0.49
N ASP A 132 8.25 5.21 -1.43
CA ASP A 132 6.88 4.75 -1.34
C ASP A 132 6.76 3.22 -1.47
N ASP A 133 7.54 2.58 -2.36
CA ASP A 133 7.63 1.12 -2.43
C ASP A 133 8.29 0.54 -1.16
N PHE A 134 9.30 1.23 -0.63
CA PHE A 134 9.89 0.88 0.67
C PHE A 134 8.85 0.95 1.79
N ALA A 135 8.06 2.02 1.87
CA ALA A 135 7.00 2.18 2.86
C ALA A 135 5.97 1.04 2.74
N ARG A 136 5.53 0.73 1.51
CA ARG A 136 4.59 -0.38 1.25
C ARG A 136 5.13 -1.72 1.71
N ARG A 137 6.38 -2.06 1.32
CA ARG A 137 7.01 -3.35 1.69
C ARG A 137 7.19 -3.52 3.19
N ASN A 138 7.40 -2.42 3.89
CA ASN A 138 7.60 -2.43 5.34
C ASN A 138 6.32 -2.13 6.15
N GLY A 139 5.15 -2.08 5.49
CA GLY A 139 3.87 -1.85 6.16
C GLY A 139 3.76 -0.48 6.82
N LEU A 140 4.43 0.53 6.26
CA LEU A 140 4.44 1.90 6.77
C LEU A 140 3.38 2.74 6.04
N ARG A 141 2.68 3.58 6.79
CA ARG A 141 1.82 4.64 6.23
C ARG A 141 2.64 5.91 6.02
N ILE A 142 2.38 6.62 4.94
CA ILE A 142 3.01 7.90 4.66
C ILE A 142 2.18 9.02 5.28
N GLY A 143 2.74 9.71 6.27
CA GLY A 143 2.09 10.79 7.00
C GLY A 143 2.09 12.12 6.22
N ASN A 144 3.20 12.46 5.57
CA ASN A 144 3.35 13.70 4.80
C ASN A 144 3.62 13.39 3.32
N ARG A 145 2.59 13.48 2.48
CA ARG A 145 2.66 13.16 1.05
C ARG A 145 3.54 14.11 0.24
N GLU A 146 3.61 15.39 0.61
CA GLU A 146 4.41 16.38 -0.12
C GLU A 146 5.90 16.11 0.02
N ALA A 147 6.31 15.61 1.18
CA ALA A 147 7.70 15.26 1.45
C ALA A 147 8.22 14.12 0.55
N ILE A 148 7.35 13.25 0.02
CA ILE A 148 7.76 12.20 -0.93
C ILE A 148 8.43 12.80 -2.15
N ARG A 149 7.85 13.87 -2.72
CA ARG A 149 8.39 14.51 -3.93
C ARG A 149 9.79 15.06 -3.68
N ARG A 150 10.01 15.66 -2.51
CA ARG A 150 11.32 16.19 -2.12
C ARG A 150 12.34 15.07 -1.94
N VAL A 151 11.99 14.02 -1.20
CA VAL A 151 12.87 12.87 -0.96
C VAL A 151 13.19 12.16 -2.28
N SER A 152 12.18 11.87 -3.10
CA SER A 152 12.38 11.25 -4.42
C SER A 152 13.21 12.14 -5.35
N GLY A 153 13.01 13.47 -5.33
CA GLY A 153 13.80 14.42 -6.11
C GLY A 153 15.27 14.44 -5.70
N LYS A 154 15.58 14.37 -4.41
CA LYS A 154 16.95 14.21 -3.91
C LYS A 154 17.59 12.92 -4.43
N LEU A 155 16.89 11.80 -4.32
CA LEU A 155 17.38 10.49 -4.77
C LEU A 155 17.61 10.45 -6.28
N LEU A 156 16.68 10.98 -7.08
CA LEU A 156 16.83 11.07 -8.55
C LEU A 156 18.00 11.98 -8.98
N SER A 157 18.34 12.99 -8.15
CA SER A 157 19.52 13.83 -8.38
C SER A 157 20.83 13.21 -7.87
N GLY A 158 20.82 11.94 -7.44
CA GLY A 158 22.01 11.25 -6.92
C GLY A 158 22.42 11.66 -5.51
N LYS A 159 21.64 12.50 -4.82
CA LYS A 159 21.95 12.94 -3.46
C LYS A 159 21.60 11.88 -2.44
N LYS A 160 22.34 11.85 -1.33
CA LYS A 160 22.01 10.98 -0.19
C LYS A 160 20.83 11.54 0.60
N ILE A 161 20.03 10.64 1.17
CA ILE A 161 18.98 10.96 2.14
C ILE A 161 19.31 10.32 3.49
N LEU A 162 18.87 10.98 4.56
CA LEU A 162 18.94 10.45 5.92
C LEU A 162 17.54 10.10 6.39
N LEU A 163 17.34 8.80 6.69
CA LEU A 163 16.16 8.30 7.39
C LEU A 163 16.53 7.96 8.83
N ARG A 164 15.76 8.47 9.80
CA ARG A 164 15.90 8.13 11.21
C ARG A 164 14.74 7.24 11.63
N SER A 165 15.01 6.11 12.28
CA SER A 165 13.97 5.26 12.86
C SER A 165 13.93 5.45 14.37
N THR A 166 12.77 5.82 14.91
CA THR A 166 12.52 5.97 16.36
C THR A 166 11.89 4.72 16.97
N VAL A 167 11.57 3.74 16.15
CA VAL A 167 10.96 2.46 16.57
C VAL A 167 11.86 1.30 16.17
N PRO A 168 11.95 0.24 16.99
CA PRO A 168 12.56 -1.00 16.57
C PRO A 168 11.74 -1.57 15.41
N ALA A 169 12.33 -1.68 14.23
CA ALA A 169 11.66 -2.23 13.08
C ALA A 169 12.65 -3.03 12.23
N GLU A 170 12.24 -4.24 11.86
CA GLU A 170 12.92 -5.01 10.83
C GLU A 170 12.37 -4.59 9.48
N PHE A 171 13.22 -4.04 8.63
CA PHE A 171 12.82 -3.60 7.31
C PHE A 171 13.14 -4.67 6.27
N SER A 172 12.14 -5.04 5.49
CA SER A 172 12.34 -5.94 4.35
C SER A 172 13.00 -5.22 3.18
N GLY A 173 13.97 -5.87 2.56
CA GLY A 173 14.68 -5.38 1.40
C GLY A 173 15.99 -4.64 1.73
N ARG A 174 16.86 -4.53 0.72
CA ARG A 174 18.16 -3.85 0.84
C ARG A 174 17.96 -2.34 0.77
N VAL A 175 18.55 -1.62 1.72
CA VAL A 175 18.66 -0.17 1.67
C VAL A 175 19.83 0.19 0.75
N PRO A 176 19.64 1.01 -0.29
CA PRO A 176 20.69 1.41 -1.21
C PRO A 176 21.74 2.32 -0.57
N GLU A 177 22.92 2.43 -1.20
CA GLU A 177 24.06 3.20 -0.69
C GLU A 177 23.78 4.71 -0.55
N ASN A 178 22.81 5.23 -1.31
CA ASN A 178 22.40 6.63 -1.21
C ASN A 178 21.31 6.87 -0.14
N VAL A 179 20.95 5.87 0.65
CA VAL A 179 20.03 5.96 1.79
C VAL A 179 20.79 5.62 3.06
N VAL A 180 20.90 6.58 3.96
CA VAL A 180 21.45 6.37 5.30
C VAL A 180 20.29 6.11 6.24
N LEU A 181 20.21 4.91 6.80
CA LEU A 181 19.20 4.53 7.79
C LEU A 181 19.86 4.48 9.17
N ARG A 182 19.40 5.30 10.11
CA ARG A 182 19.84 5.28 11.50
C ARG A 182 18.72 4.81 12.41
N GLN A 183 19.01 3.90 13.31
CA GLN A 183 18.06 3.36 14.29
C GLN A 183 18.40 3.86 15.70
N GLY A 184 17.36 4.14 16.51
CA GLY A 184 17.48 4.48 17.92
C GLY A 184 17.84 5.92 18.20
N SER A 185 17.86 6.24 19.50
CA SER A 185 18.32 7.52 20.06
C SER A 185 19.85 7.59 20.21
N ASP A 186 20.55 6.51 19.90
CA ASP A 186 21.96 6.33 20.27
C ASP A 186 22.97 7.14 19.45
N GLY A 187 22.54 8.12 18.71
CA GLY A 187 23.42 9.04 17.97
C GLY A 187 22.94 10.49 18.00
N ALA A 188 21.95 10.79 18.81
CA ALA A 188 21.37 12.14 18.86
C ALA A 188 22.32 13.22 19.46
N ALA A 189 23.39 12.80 20.10
CA ALA A 189 24.31 13.75 20.76
C ALA A 189 25.36 14.36 19.82
N GLU A 190 25.64 13.78 18.63
CA GLU A 190 26.72 14.27 17.76
C GLU A 190 26.27 14.74 16.37
N ASP A 191 25.07 14.38 15.92
CA ASP A 191 24.59 14.73 14.57
C ASP A 191 23.31 15.57 14.60
N THR A 192 23.49 16.88 14.52
CA THR A 192 22.42 17.90 14.43
C THR A 192 21.77 17.96 13.05
N SER A 193 22.07 17.04 12.14
CA SER A 193 21.50 17.04 10.80
C SER A 193 20.00 16.71 10.83
N ILE A 194 19.21 17.59 10.23
CA ILE A 194 17.76 17.39 10.07
C ILE A 194 17.54 16.18 9.13
N PRO A 195 16.83 15.13 9.57
CA PRO A 195 16.58 13.99 8.72
C PRO A 195 15.64 14.34 7.56
N ASP A 196 15.81 13.68 6.43
CA ASP A 196 14.89 13.77 5.29
C ASP A 196 13.57 13.05 5.55
N GLY A 197 13.63 12.00 6.39
CA GLY A 197 12.45 11.26 6.83
C GLY A 197 12.64 10.58 8.18
N ILE A 198 11.53 10.41 8.88
CA ILE A 198 11.44 9.71 10.17
C ILE A 198 10.54 8.48 9.99
N ILE A 199 11.03 7.35 10.47
CA ILE A 199 10.25 6.11 10.58
C ILE A 199 9.88 5.95 12.05
N GLY A 200 8.60 6.11 12.34
CA GLY A 200 8.10 6.10 13.72
C GLY A 200 6.75 6.76 13.85
N PHE A 201 6.29 6.88 15.08
CA PHE A 201 5.08 7.62 15.39
C PHE A 201 5.34 9.14 15.31
N PRO A 202 4.29 9.95 15.03
CA PRO A 202 4.43 11.40 14.98
C PRO A 202 5.08 11.96 16.24
N ASP A 203 6.00 12.89 16.05
CA ASP A 203 6.65 13.62 17.12
C ASP A 203 6.39 15.12 16.91
N ALA A 204 5.93 15.81 17.94
CA ALA A 204 5.64 17.24 17.89
C ALA A 204 6.88 18.09 17.53
N GLU A 205 8.08 17.57 17.80
CA GLU A 205 9.35 18.23 17.49
C GLU A 205 9.84 17.94 16.05
N ALA A 206 9.21 17.00 15.35
CA ALA A 206 9.62 16.68 13.99
C ALA A 206 9.34 17.84 13.03
N PRO A 207 10.31 18.21 12.17
CA PRO A 207 10.09 19.27 11.19
C PRO A 207 8.92 18.91 10.26
N LYS A 208 7.99 19.84 10.05
CA LYS A 208 6.80 19.64 9.19
C LYS A 208 7.15 19.19 7.77
N GLU A 209 8.31 19.55 7.29
CA GLU A 209 8.82 19.17 5.97
C GLU A 209 9.41 17.76 5.94
N CYS A 210 9.68 17.15 7.09
CA CYS A 210 10.25 15.82 7.17
C CYS A 210 9.23 14.76 6.73
N LEU A 211 9.67 13.79 5.92
CA LEU A 211 8.82 12.66 5.55
C LEU A 211 8.57 11.80 6.78
N THR A 212 7.31 11.55 7.12
CA THR A 212 6.93 10.66 8.21
C THR A 212 6.42 9.34 7.67
N LEU A 213 7.06 8.25 8.08
CA LEU A 213 6.70 6.87 7.75
C LEU A 213 6.22 6.17 9.02
N ILE A 214 4.91 5.98 9.16
CA ILE A 214 4.26 5.55 10.39
C ILE A 214 4.03 4.04 10.35
N PRO A 215 4.55 3.26 11.31
CA PRO A 215 4.31 1.82 11.39
C PRO A 215 2.84 1.50 11.67
N ARG A 216 2.28 0.54 10.94
CA ARG A 216 0.92 0.02 11.17
C ARG A 216 0.95 -1.10 12.22
N ASN A 217 1.44 -0.81 13.40
CA ASN A 217 1.62 -1.80 14.46
C ASN A 217 1.12 -1.31 15.83
N LEU A 218 0.38 -0.21 15.87
CA LEU A 218 -0.16 0.35 17.10
C LEU A 218 -1.14 -0.63 17.77
N VAL A 219 -0.95 -0.86 19.05
CA VAL A 219 -1.88 -1.62 19.89
C VAL A 219 -2.60 -0.64 20.80
N VAL A 220 -3.93 -0.55 20.66
CA VAL A 220 -4.75 0.34 21.46
C VAL A 220 -5.41 -0.45 22.59
N GLY A 221 -5.00 -0.16 23.84
CA GLY A 221 -5.67 -0.65 25.03
C GLY A 221 -6.95 0.14 25.28
N MET A 222 -8.13 -0.50 25.25
CA MET A 222 -9.39 0.19 25.47
C MET A 222 -10.27 -0.53 26.48
N GLY A 223 -10.78 0.24 27.47
CA GLY A 223 -11.79 -0.18 28.43
C GLY A 223 -13.05 0.65 28.29
N CYS A 224 -14.22 0.05 28.52
CA CYS A 224 -15.49 0.75 28.51
C CYS A 224 -16.45 0.18 29.56
N ARG A 225 -17.54 0.89 29.88
CA ARG A 225 -18.67 0.31 30.64
C ARG A 225 -19.40 -0.70 29.76
N LYS A 226 -20.18 -1.58 30.40
CA LYS A 226 -21.02 -2.57 29.70
C LYS A 226 -22.05 -1.85 28.80
N GLY A 227 -22.16 -2.31 27.54
CA GLY A 227 -23.18 -1.82 26.59
C GLY A 227 -22.88 -0.46 25.97
N VAL A 228 -21.64 0.03 26.01
CA VAL A 228 -21.27 1.26 25.28
C VAL A 228 -21.37 1.00 23.78
N PRO A 229 -22.15 1.82 23.01
CA PRO A 229 -22.30 1.65 21.57
C PRO A 229 -20.97 1.87 20.82
N PHE A 230 -20.83 1.21 19.68
CA PHE A 230 -19.67 1.33 18.77
C PHE A 230 -19.39 2.78 18.38
N GLU A 231 -20.42 3.55 18.04
CA GLU A 231 -20.29 4.94 17.58
C GLU A 231 -19.57 5.82 18.60
N LYS A 232 -19.90 5.66 19.90
CA LYS A 232 -19.21 6.41 20.98
C LYS A 232 -17.76 6.01 21.17
N LEU A 233 -17.45 4.71 21.02
CA LEU A 233 -16.09 4.22 21.12
C LEU A 233 -15.26 4.68 19.92
N LYS A 234 -15.86 4.66 18.73
CA LYS A 234 -15.27 5.14 17.50
C LYS A 234 -14.95 6.63 17.57
N GLU A 235 -15.91 7.47 17.91
CA GLU A 235 -15.74 8.92 18.05
C GLU A 235 -14.61 9.26 19.04
N PHE A 236 -14.59 8.57 20.18
CA PHE A 236 -13.52 8.76 21.17
C PHE A 236 -12.15 8.36 20.61
N LEU A 237 -12.05 7.19 19.94
CA LEU A 237 -10.81 6.72 19.36
C LEU A 237 -10.30 7.66 18.27
N GLU A 238 -11.17 8.06 17.33
CA GLU A 238 -10.82 8.94 16.22
C GLU A 238 -10.30 10.29 16.71
N ARG A 239 -10.93 10.88 17.73
CA ARG A 239 -10.45 12.13 18.34
C ARG A 239 -9.05 11.98 18.93
N VAL A 240 -8.79 10.92 19.70
CA VAL A 240 -7.46 10.68 20.29
C VAL A 240 -6.41 10.45 19.20
N LEU A 241 -6.76 9.69 18.17
CA LEU A 241 -5.84 9.46 17.04
C LEU A 241 -5.52 10.76 16.28
N GLU A 242 -6.52 11.62 16.08
CA GLU A 242 -6.34 12.91 15.42
C GLU A 242 -5.42 13.84 16.23
N GLU A 243 -5.60 13.90 17.55
CA GLU A 243 -4.74 14.66 18.47
C GLU A 243 -3.27 14.21 18.38
N GLU A 244 -3.03 12.91 18.16
CA GLU A 244 -1.70 12.28 18.05
C GLU A 244 -1.19 12.21 16.60
N GLY A 245 -1.90 12.75 15.61
CA GLY A 245 -1.55 12.67 14.18
C GLY A 245 -1.59 11.25 13.61
N LEU A 246 -2.36 10.36 14.23
CA LEU A 246 -2.54 8.96 13.87
C LEU A 246 -3.87 8.71 13.15
N GLN A 247 -4.02 7.52 12.58
CA GLN A 247 -5.22 7.10 11.87
C GLN A 247 -5.63 5.68 12.28
N PRO A 248 -6.90 5.29 12.10
CA PRO A 248 -7.35 3.93 12.40
C PRO A 248 -6.53 2.84 11.70
N GLU A 249 -6.01 3.12 10.49
CA GLU A 249 -5.16 2.21 9.71
C GLU A 249 -3.77 1.97 10.32
N ASP A 250 -3.34 2.79 11.28
CA ASP A 250 -2.09 2.59 12.02
C ASP A 250 -2.24 1.54 13.12
N ILE A 251 -3.50 1.21 13.47
CA ILE A 251 -3.83 0.27 14.53
C ILE A 251 -3.70 -1.17 14.02
N ARG A 252 -2.89 -1.96 14.71
CA ARG A 252 -2.78 -3.40 14.51
C ARG A 252 -3.92 -4.16 15.18
N CYS A 253 -4.26 -3.77 16.40
CA CYS A 253 -5.33 -4.41 17.16
C CYS A 253 -5.81 -3.54 18.33
N ILE A 254 -7.05 -3.79 18.73
CA ILE A 254 -7.61 -3.31 20.00
C ILE A 254 -7.41 -4.39 21.05
N ALA A 255 -6.83 -4.02 22.18
CA ALA A 255 -6.64 -4.89 23.35
C ALA A 255 -7.57 -4.47 24.49
N SER A 256 -8.10 -5.43 25.20
CA SER A 256 -8.94 -5.20 26.40
C SER A 256 -8.79 -6.35 27.40
N VAL A 257 -9.37 -6.20 28.59
CA VAL A 257 -9.42 -7.29 29.58
C VAL A 257 -10.36 -8.42 29.13
N ASP A 258 -10.09 -9.66 29.50
CA ASP A 258 -10.85 -10.86 29.08
C ASP A 258 -12.35 -10.75 29.33
N ARG A 259 -12.76 -10.11 30.43
CA ARG A 259 -14.18 -9.85 30.74
C ARG A 259 -14.90 -9.01 29.67
N LYS A 260 -14.17 -8.34 28.78
CA LYS A 260 -14.68 -7.50 27.69
C LYS A 260 -14.62 -8.17 26.32
N ALA A 261 -14.16 -9.41 26.23
CA ALA A 261 -14.06 -10.15 24.97
C ALA A 261 -15.41 -10.30 24.24
N GLY A 262 -16.53 -10.30 24.96
CA GLY A 262 -17.89 -10.37 24.42
C GLY A 262 -18.60 -9.02 24.28
N GLU A 263 -17.93 -7.88 24.46
CA GLU A 263 -18.55 -6.55 24.38
C GLU A 263 -18.78 -6.14 22.92
N PRO A 264 -20.04 -6.01 22.44
CA PRO A 264 -20.32 -5.81 21.01
C PRO A 264 -19.67 -4.56 20.43
N GLY A 265 -19.68 -3.44 21.18
CA GLY A 265 -19.07 -2.18 20.71
C GLY A 265 -17.57 -2.28 20.50
N LEU A 266 -16.83 -3.01 21.38
CA LEU A 266 -15.39 -3.24 21.21
C LEU A 266 -15.07 -4.19 20.04
N ILE A 267 -15.92 -5.21 19.83
CA ILE A 267 -15.75 -6.14 18.69
C ILE A 267 -15.92 -5.38 17.37
N GLN A 268 -16.96 -4.54 17.26
CA GLN A 268 -17.19 -3.71 16.08
C GLN A 268 -16.05 -2.70 15.87
N LEU A 269 -15.54 -2.10 16.95
CA LEU A 269 -14.39 -1.19 16.86
C LEU A 269 -13.13 -1.91 16.36
N ALA A 270 -12.85 -3.12 16.85
CA ALA A 270 -11.72 -3.92 16.37
C ALA A 270 -11.86 -4.35 14.90
N GLN A 271 -13.09 -4.52 14.41
CA GLN A 271 -13.36 -4.76 12.98
C GLN A 271 -13.18 -3.50 12.13
N TYR A 272 -13.55 -2.35 12.65
CA TYR A 272 -13.40 -1.06 11.98
C TYR A 272 -11.91 -0.67 11.76
N CYS A 273 -11.03 -1.02 12.71
CA CYS A 273 -9.59 -0.72 12.65
C CYS A 273 -8.75 -1.75 11.84
N ARG A 274 -9.37 -2.74 11.21
CA ARG A 274 -8.71 -3.78 10.37
C ARG A 274 -8.77 -3.43 8.90
#